data_5caf4acc9162312462e63c14b5afa594
#
_entry.id   5caf4acc9162312462e63c14b5afa594
#
_cell.length_a   1.000
_cell.length_b   1.000
_cell.length_c   1.000
_cell.angle_alpha   90.00
_cell.angle_beta   90.00
_cell.angle_gamma   90.00
#
_symmetry.space_group_name_H-M   'P 1'
#
loop_
_entity.id
_entity.type
_entity.pdbx_description
1 polymer ?
#
loop_
_entity_poly.entity_id
_entity_poly.type
_entity_poly.pdbx_seq_one_letter_code
_entity_poly.pdbx_strand_id
1 'polypeptide(L)'
;MGITTQHCIKGTSVTAFATESKPNGIAQPAGCDDLAPPAPAGVPAGTDDSVGSCAGGLSELQDDVANFLTFMTFLAPAPRLPIDLFTDLQGGTVFNSIGCAGCHLLKDYNTGSNPPNGVPANFSFRPRTDFLLHDIGTGDLIGNDGDTLARTKLMRTAPLWGLHLRTKFMHDGSQTSIVGAINVHAGQALAARNNFFALSASDQNAMLTAMQSD
;
A
#
# COMPACT_ATOMS: atom_id res chain seq x y z
N MET A 1 -7.75 -12.54 -1.42
CA MET A 1 -9.10 -12.15 -1.88
C MET A 1 -8.90 -11.32 -3.13
N GLY A 2 -9.46 -11.76 -4.26
CA GLY A 2 -9.52 -10.94 -5.47
C GLY A 2 -10.59 -9.86 -5.26
N ILE A 3 -10.22 -8.60 -5.43
CA ILE A 3 -11.19 -7.51 -5.48
C ILE A 3 -11.54 -7.36 -6.95
N THR A 4 -12.80 -7.54 -7.30
CA THR A 4 -13.30 -7.34 -8.64
C THR A 4 -13.66 -5.87 -8.83
N THR A 5 -13.30 -5.31 -9.97
CA THR A 5 -13.66 -3.95 -10.34
C THR A 5 -14.40 -3.97 -11.65
N GLN A 6 -15.52 -3.28 -11.72
CA GLN A 6 -16.21 -3.01 -12.96
C GLN A 6 -15.57 -1.78 -13.63
N HIS A 7 -15.14 -1.92 -14.85
CA HIS A 7 -14.62 -0.79 -15.64
C HIS A 7 -15.52 -0.55 -16.83
N CYS A 8 -16.45 0.37 -16.69
CA CYS A 8 -17.32 0.82 -17.77
C CYS A 8 -16.71 2.00 -18.51
N ILE A 9 -16.34 1.83 -19.77
CA ILE A 9 -16.02 2.95 -20.64
C ILE A 9 -17.33 3.45 -21.23
N LYS A 10 -17.70 4.69 -20.91
CA LYS A 10 -18.94 5.32 -21.39
C LYS A 10 -19.13 5.13 -22.90
N GLY A 11 -20.19 4.44 -23.27
CA GLY A 11 -20.59 4.26 -24.68
C GLY A 11 -20.07 3.01 -25.39
N THR A 12 -19.31 2.15 -24.70
CA THR A 12 -18.95 0.82 -25.21
C THR A 12 -19.71 -0.24 -24.43
N SER A 13 -20.33 -1.16 -25.16
CA SER A 13 -20.76 -2.45 -24.61
C SER A 13 -19.50 -3.19 -24.19
N VAL A 14 -19.09 -3.06 -22.94
CA VAL A 14 -18.02 -3.90 -22.44
C VAL A 14 -18.62 -5.27 -22.26
N THR A 15 -18.31 -6.16 -23.16
CA THR A 15 -18.48 -7.58 -22.92
C THR A 15 -17.68 -7.86 -21.67
N ALA A 16 -18.40 -7.98 -20.57
CA ALA A 16 -17.97 -8.49 -19.30
C ALA A 16 -16.44 -8.56 -19.12
N PHE A 17 -15.91 -7.99 -18.10
CA PHE A 17 -14.77 -8.63 -17.45
C PHE A 17 -15.25 -10.03 -17.03
N ALA A 18 -15.43 -10.90 -18.01
CA ALA A 18 -15.85 -12.28 -17.84
C ALA A 18 -14.81 -13.10 -17.06
N THR A 19 -13.80 -12.42 -16.56
CA THR A 19 -12.79 -12.97 -15.70
C THR A 19 -12.61 -12.04 -14.53
N GLU A 20 -13.57 -11.99 -13.64
CA GLU A 20 -13.19 -11.89 -12.26
C GLU A 20 -12.01 -12.83 -12.09
N SER A 21 -10.91 -12.30 -11.55
CA SER A 21 -9.83 -13.18 -11.13
C SER A 21 -10.45 -14.19 -10.18
N LYS A 22 -10.75 -15.37 -10.67
CA LYS A 22 -11.18 -16.50 -9.84
C LYS A 22 -9.92 -17.24 -9.44
N PRO A 23 -9.21 -16.76 -8.40
CA PRO A 23 -8.06 -17.50 -7.92
C PRO A 23 -8.59 -18.90 -7.58
N ASN A 24 -7.92 -19.91 -8.08
CA ASN A 24 -8.26 -21.32 -7.89
C ASN A 24 -9.50 -21.83 -8.67
N GLY A 25 -10.02 -21.08 -9.64
CA GLY A 25 -11.19 -21.51 -10.42
C GLY A 25 -12.48 -21.67 -9.59
N ILE A 26 -12.49 -21.22 -8.35
CA ILE A 26 -13.63 -21.28 -7.43
C ILE A 26 -14.54 -20.10 -7.73
N ALA A 27 -15.81 -20.39 -8.03
CA ALA A 27 -16.81 -19.35 -8.19
C ALA A 27 -16.95 -18.56 -6.89
N GLN A 28 -17.08 -17.24 -7.00
CA GLN A 28 -17.35 -16.39 -5.84
C GLN A 28 -18.63 -16.88 -5.14
N PRO A 29 -18.62 -17.04 -3.80
CA PRO A 29 -19.82 -17.45 -3.08
C PRO A 29 -20.95 -16.41 -3.27
N ALA A 30 -22.17 -16.89 -3.45
CA ALA A 30 -23.33 -16.02 -3.46
C ALA A 30 -23.37 -15.19 -2.17
N GLY A 31 -23.38 -13.87 -2.29
CA GLY A 31 -23.35 -12.93 -1.16
C GLY A 31 -21.98 -12.29 -0.90
N CYS A 32 -20.94 -12.60 -1.71
CA CYS A 32 -19.72 -11.82 -1.77
C CYS A 32 -19.76 -10.77 -2.89
N ASP A 33 -20.91 -10.56 -3.46
CA ASP A 33 -21.23 -9.54 -4.43
C ASP A 33 -21.37 -8.20 -3.71
N ASP A 34 -20.74 -7.15 -4.21
CA ASP A 34 -20.73 -5.82 -3.63
C ASP A 34 -21.93 -4.96 -4.00
N LEU A 35 -22.97 -5.53 -4.63
CA LEU A 35 -24.25 -4.84 -4.80
C LEU A 35 -24.78 -4.42 -3.42
N ALA A 36 -24.49 -3.17 -3.08
CA ALA A 36 -25.02 -2.55 -1.87
C ALA A 36 -26.57 -2.60 -1.91
N PRO A 37 -27.22 -3.18 -0.89
CA PRO A 37 -28.65 -3.09 -0.83
C PRO A 37 -29.11 -1.62 -0.60
N PRO A 38 -30.22 -1.20 -1.23
CA PRO A 38 -31.09 -2.04 -2.03
C PRO A 38 -30.63 -2.11 -3.49
N ALA A 39 -30.58 -3.30 -4.06
CA ALA A 39 -30.43 -3.45 -5.52
C ALA A 39 -31.42 -2.54 -6.24
N PRO A 40 -31.00 -1.85 -7.32
CA PRO A 40 -31.93 -1.04 -8.11
C PRO A 40 -33.17 -1.81 -8.48
N ALA A 41 -34.34 -1.14 -8.51
CA ALA A 41 -35.59 -1.80 -8.81
C ALA A 41 -35.51 -2.56 -10.15
N GLY A 42 -35.72 -3.86 -10.10
CA GLY A 42 -35.66 -4.73 -11.29
C GLY A 42 -34.40 -5.58 -11.41
N VAL A 43 -33.44 -5.42 -10.54
CA VAL A 43 -32.24 -6.29 -10.45
C VAL A 43 -32.46 -7.32 -9.35
N PRO A 44 -32.41 -8.62 -9.64
CA PRO A 44 -32.50 -9.64 -8.61
C PRO A 44 -31.35 -9.53 -7.59
N ALA A 45 -31.65 -9.69 -6.32
CA ALA A 45 -30.61 -9.75 -5.28
C ALA A 45 -29.60 -10.87 -5.59
N GLY A 46 -28.30 -10.57 -5.55
CA GLY A 46 -27.24 -11.52 -5.90
C GLY A 46 -26.97 -11.65 -7.40
N THR A 47 -27.46 -10.70 -8.21
CA THR A 47 -26.99 -10.59 -9.60
C THR A 47 -25.59 -10.04 -9.59
N ASP A 48 -24.68 -10.77 -10.23
CA ASP A 48 -23.30 -10.32 -10.45
C ASP A 48 -23.33 -9.03 -11.28
N ASP A 49 -23.00 -7.89 -10.68
CA ASP A 49 -22.96 -6.59 -11.34
C ASP A 49 -21.75 -6.45 -12.28
N SER A 50 -20.78 -7.35 -12.19
CA SER A 50 -19.69 -7.46 -13.17
C SER A 50 -20.20 -7.83 -14.58
N VAL A 51 -21.43 -8.33 -14.70
CA VAL A 51 -22.08 -8.73 -15.97
C VAL A 51 -23.04 -7.65 -16.48
N GLY A 52 -23.22 -6.56 -15.78
CA GLY A 52 -24.13 -5.48 -16.16
C GLY A 52 -23.64 -4.71 -17.40
N SER A 53 -24.50 -4.55 -18.38
CA SER A 53 -24.27 -3.60 -19.46
C SER A 53 -24.30 -2.18 -18.89
N CYS A 54 -23.26 -1.41 -19.12
CA CYS A 54 -23.22 0.02 -18.78
C CYS A 54 -24.34 0.86 -19.44
N ALA A 55 -25.11 0.27 -20.34
CA ALA A 55 -26.30 0.86 -20.97
C ALA A 55 -27.52 0.93 -20.04
N GLY A 56 -27.54 0.18 -18.94
CA GLY A 56 -28.70 0.08 -18.04
C GLY A 56 -28.72 1.05 -16.87
N GLY A 57 -27.76 1.94 -16.75
CA GLY A 57 -27.73 2.92 -15.66
C GLY A 57 -27.32 2.39 -14.28
N LEU A 58 -26.83 1.17 -14.19
CA LEU A 58 -26.00 0.74 -13.07
C LEU A 58 -24.65 1.41 -13.27
N SER A 59 -24.55 2.60 -12.75
CA SER A 59 -23.38 3.42 -12.94
C SER A 59 -22.33 2.99 -11.92
N GLU A 60 -21.08 3.01 -12.33
CA GLU A 60 -19.90 2.99 -11.46
C GLU A 60 -19.94 3.96 -10.28
N LEU A 61 -21.01 4.76 -10.17
CA LEU A 61 -21.27 5.61 -9.00
C LEU A 61 -21.50 4.80 -7.72
N GLN A 62 -21.63 3.48 -7.84
CA GLN A 62 -21.77 2.56 -6.72
C GLN A 62 -20.60 1.55 -6.62
N ASP A 63 -19.57 1.71 -7.46
CA ASP A 63 -18.35 0.91 -7.36
C ASP A 63 -17.49 1.42 -6.19
N ASP A 64 -17.54 0.72 -5.08
CA ASP A 64 -16.74 1.03 -3.88
C ASP A 64 -15.25 1.02 -4.16
N VAL A 65 -14.79 0.22 -5.12
CA VAL A 65 -13.38 0.18 -5.53
C VAL A 65 -12.99 1.44 -6.28
N ALA A 66 -13.84 1.95 -7.19
CA ALA A 66 -13.61 3.21 -7.89
C ALA A 66 -13.65 4.40 -6.91
N ASN A 67 -14.58 4.38 -5.96
CA ASN A 67 -14.66 5.39 -4.89
C ASN A 67 -13.40 5.33 -4.01
N PHE A 68 -12.94 4.15 -3.65
CA PHE A 68 -11.73 3.96 -2.88
C PHE A 68 -10.49 4.41 -3.66
N LEU A 69 -10.41 4.09 -4.95
CA LEU A 69 -9.33 4.58 -5.83
C LEU A 69 -9.32 6.10 -5.88
N THR A 70 -10.49 6.72 -6.04
CA THR A 70 -10.64 8.18 -6.02
C THR A 70 -10.16 8.77 -4.69
N PHE A 71 -10.63 8.21 -3.58
CA PHE A 71 -10.18 8.62 -2.25
C PHE A 71 -8.66 8.52 -2.10
N MET A 72 -8.07 7.38 -2.46
CA MET A 72 -6.62 7.17 -2.35
C MET A 72 -5.81 8.09 -3.28
N THR A 73 -6.36 8.43 -4.45
CA THR A 73 -5.70 9.34 -5.41
C THR A 73 -5.56 10.76 -4.84
N PHE A 74 -6.56 11.20 -4.07
CA PHE A 74 -6.59 12.56 -3.51
C PHE A 74 -6.17 12.62 -2.05
N LEU A 75 -5.82 11.50 -1.44
CA LEU A 75 -5.34 11.47 -0.07
C LEU A 75 -3.96 12.12 0.00
N ALA A 76 -3.86 13.20 0.75
CA ALA A 76 -2.58 13.85 0.99
C ALA A 76 -1.68 12.98 1.88
N PRO A 77 -0.35 13.03 1.68
CA PRO A 77 0.58 12.41 2.61
C PRO A 77 0.46 13.03 4.00
N ALA A 78 0.76 12.24 5.04
CA ALA A 78 0.77 12.74 6.40
C ALA A 78 1.73 13.96 6.53
N PRO A 79 1.33 15.02 7.25
CA PRO A 79 2.22 16.16 7.45
C PRO A 79 3.45 15.73 8.27
N ARG A 80 4.61 16.25 7.89
CA ARG A 80 5.84 16.04 8.64
C ARG A 80 5.77 16.74 10.00
N LEU A 81 6.34 16.11 11.02
CA LEU A 81 6.56 16.78 12.30
C LEU A 81 7.74 17.76 12.20
N PRO A 82 7.70 18.87 12.94
CA PRO A 82 8.85 19.75 13.08
C PRO A 82 10.06 19.00 13.64
N ILE A 83 11.20 19.13 12.99
CA ILE A 83 12.48 18.58 13.43
C ILE A 83 13.57 19.58 13.11
N ASP A 84 14.60 19.66 13.98
CA ASP A 84 15.75 20.48 13.65
C ASP A 84 16.59 19.84 12.54
N LEU A 85 17.20 20.69 11.72
CA LEU A 85 17.94 20.26 10.53
C LEU A 85 19.11 19.31 10.88
N PHE A 86 19.76 19.52 12.01
CA PHE A 86 20.89 18.68 12.40
C PHE A 86 20.45 17.24 12.69
N THR A 87 19.40 17.09 13.49
CA THR A 87 18.83 15.76 13.80
C THR A 87 18.28 15.07 12.55
N ASP A 88 17.62 15.80 11.65
CA ASP A 88 17.12 15.25 10.38
C ASP A 88 18.27 14.74 9.50
N LEU A 89 19.32 15.54 9.32
CA LEU A 89 20.49 15.15 8.53
C LEU A 89 21.29 14.00 9.17
N GLN A 90 21.50 14.03 10.48
CA GLN A 90 22.16 12.96 11.21
C GLN A 90 21.37 11.65 11.08
N GLY A 91 20.07 11.69 11.36
CA GLY A 91 19.21 10.52 11.28
C GLY A 91 19.15 9.93 9.87
N GLY A 92 19.04 10.77 8.84
CA GLY A 92 19.07 10.34 7.44
C GLY A 92 20.41 9.72 7.05
N THR A 93 21.53 10.29 7.53
CA THR A 93 22.88 9.76 7.28
C THR A 93 23.05 8.39 7.92
N VAL A 94 22.64 8.23 9.18
CA VAL A 94 22.68 6.94 9.89
C VAL A 94 21.80 5.91 9.17
N PHE A 95 20.57 6.26 8.84
CA PHE A 95 19.62 5.40 8.13
C PHE A 95 20.20 4.86 6.81
N ASN A 96 20.88 5.73 6.06
CA ASN A 96 21.54 5.33 4.81
C ASN A 96 22.75 4.41 5.08
N SER A 97 23.59 4.77 6.04
CA SER A 97 24.86 4.07 6.30
C SER A 97 24.66 2.62 6.78
N ILE A 98 23.58 2.36 7.52
CA ILE A 98 23.26 1.02 8.03
C ILE A 98 22.51 0.15 7.02
N GLY A 99 22.11 0.70 5.85
CA GLY A 99 21.53 -0.02 4.74
C GLY A 99 20.00 0.00 4.66
N CYS A 100 19.29 0.69 5.56
CA CYS A 100 17.82 0.81 5.49
C CYS A 100 17.34 1.51 4.21
N ALA A 101 18.12 2.48 3.72
CA ALA A 101 17.82 3.22 2.49
C ALA A 101 17.87 2.36 1.22
N GLY A 102 18.32 1.11 1.30
CA GLY A 102 18.29 0.17 0.16
C GLY A 102 16.87 -0.19 -0.30
N CYS A 103 15.92 -0.21 0.63
CA CYS A 103 14.48 -0.43 0.38
C CYS A 103 13.67 0.83 0.68
N HIS A 104 13.94 1.50 1.79
CA HIS A 104 13.28 2.73 2.21
C HIS A 104 14.03 3.96 1.67
N LEU A 105 13.84 4.26 0.38
CA LEU A 105 14.60 5.27 -0.34
C LEU A 105 14.48 6.67 0.28
N LEU A 106 15.62 7.36 0.44
CA LEU A 106 15.69 8.74 0.95
C LEU A 106 15.42 9.80 -0.14
N LYS A 107 14.86 9.43 -1.27
CA LYS A 107 14.54 10.38 -2.34
C LYS A 107 13.13 10.94 -2.21
N ASP A 108 12.94 12.14 -2.74
CA ASP A 108 11.63 12.72 -2.96
C ASP A 108 11.02 12.18 -4.26
N TYR A 109 9.73 11.97 -4.25
CA TYR A 109 8.93 11.73 -5.44
C TYR A 109 8.21 13.02 -5.81
N ASN A 110 7.76 13.10 -7.05
CA ASN A 110 7.03 14.26 -7.55
C ASN A 110 5.88 13.81 -8.43
N THR A 111 4.74 14.49 -8.32
CA THR A 111 3.53 14.18 -9.11
C THR A 111 3.70 14.50 -10.60
N GLY A 112 4.79 15.19 -10.98
CA GLY A 112 5.02 15.61 -12.35
C GLY A 112 4.21 16.84 -12.75
N SER A 113 4.40 17.28 -13.98
CA SER A 113 3.76 18.49 -14.53
C SER A 113 2.33 18.25 -15.03
N ASN A 114 1.96 16.99 -15.23
CA ASN A 114 0.63 16.61 -15.74
C ASN A 114 0.05 15.40 -14.98
N PRO A 115 -0.23 15.57 -13.68
CA PRO A 115 -0.83 14.50 -12.88
C PRO A 115 -2.32 14.31 -13.26
N PRO A 116 -2.97 13.25 -12.77
CA PRO A 116 -4.41 13.08 -12.90
C PRO A 116 -5.19 14.32 -12.45
N ASN A 117 -6.34 14.56 -13.06
CA ASN A 117 -7.15 15.75 -12.78
C ASN A 117 -7.47 15.90 -11.29
N GLY A 118 -7.19 17.08 -10.75
CA GLY A 118 -7.39 17.41 -9.33
C GLY A 118 -6.19 17.14 -8.43
N VAL A 119 -5.19 16.38 -8.88
CA VAL A 119 -3.93 16.20 -8.13
C VAL A 119 -3.03 17.43 -8.37
N PRO A 120 -2.42 18.03 -7.33
CA PRO A 120 -1.50 19.16 -7.51
C PRO A 120 -0.31 18.79 -8.40
N ALA A 121 -0.02 19.60 -9.41
CA ALA A 121 1.16 19.43 -10.26
C ALA A 121 2.44 19.80 -9.50
N ASN A 122 3.52 19.09 -9.82
CA ASN A 122 4.86 19.32 -9.24
C ASN A 122 4.89 19.25 -7.70
N PHE A 123 3.94 18.53 -7.10
CA PHE A 123 3.91 18.32 -5.66
C PHE A 123 4.96 17.26 -5.27
N SER A 124 5.88 17.62 -4.38
CA SER A 124 6.91 16.70 -3.88
C SER A 124 6.46 16.03 -2.58
N PHE A 125 6.75 14.74 -2.45
CA PHE A 125 6.42 13.94 -1.28
C PHE A 125 7.47 12.86 -1.01
N ARG A 126 7.55 12.42 0.24
CA ARG A 126 8.59 11.50 0.74
C ARG A 126 7.97 10.23 1.31
N PRO A 127 7.65 9.23 0.51
CA PRO A 127 7.07 7.99 1.04
C PRO A 127 8.08 7.09 1.75
N ARG A 128 9.37 7.28 1.54
CA ARG A 128 10.44 6.43 2.08
C ARG A 128 10.21 4.96 1.74
N THR A 129 10.09 4.66 0.47
CA THR A 129 9.89 3.30 -0.07
C THR A 129 10.35 3.24 -1.52
N ASP A 130 10.75 2.06 -1.96
CA ASP A 130 10.98 1.74 -3.36
C ASP A 130 9.74 1.12 -4.04
N PHE A 131 8.67 0.83 -3.26
CA PHE A 131 7.45 0.13 -3.67
C PHE A 131 7.68 -1.29 -4.22
N LEU A 132 8.87 -1.86 -4.07
CA LEU A 132 9.21 -3.19 -4.53
C LEU A 132 8.89 -4.27 -3.49
N LEU A 133 9.00 -5.52 -3.91
CA LEU A 133 8.77 -6.70 -3.09
C LEU A 133 10.10 -7.27 -2.60
N HIS A 134 10.20 -7.51 -1.31
CA HIS A 134 11.41 -8.03 -0.66
C HIS A 134 11.07 -9.16 0.32
N ASP A 135 11.94 -10.17 0.41
CA ASP A 135 11.89 -11.15 1.49
C ASP A 135 12.57 -10.57 2.73
N ILE A 136 11.76 -10.16 3.68
CA ILE A 136 12.22 -9.65 4.98
C ILE A 136 11.97 -10.64 6.12
N GLY A 137 11.71 -11.91 5.78
CA GLY A 137 11.52 -13.00 6.73
C GLY A 137 10.17 -13.01 7.46
N THR A 138 9.23 -12.14 7.07
CA THR A 138 7.91 -11.98 7.73
C THR A 138 6.74 -12.16 6.77
N GLY A 139 6.96 -12.82 5.63
CA GLY A 139 5.89 -13.08 4.67
C GLY A 139 4.79 -13.97 5.26
N ASP A 140 3.55 -13.71 4.88
CA ASP A 140 2.37 -14.43 5.35
C ASP A 140 2.09 -15.72 4.57
N LEU A 141 2.90 -16.00 3.55
CA LEU A 141 2.77 -17.17 2.68
C LEU A 141 1.48 -17.16 1.84
N ILE A 142 0.81 -16.03 1.73
CA ILE A 142 -0.35 -15.86 0.88
C ILE A 142 0.12 -15.50 -0.54
N GLY A 143 -0.34 -16.24 -1.53
CA GLY A 143 -0.02 -16.00 -2.94
C GLY A 143 -1.19 -16.35 -3.83
N ASN A 144 -1.06 -16.01 -5.11
CA ASN A 144 -2.02 -16.42 -6.13
C ASN A 144 -1.68 -17.84 -6.63
N ASP A 145 -2.63 -18.47 -7.30
CA ASP A 145 -2.41 -19.74 -7.99
C ASP A 145 -1.22 -19.63 -8.95
N GLY A 146 -0.33 -20.60 -8.87
CA GLY A 146 0.91 -20.62 -9.64
C GLY A 146 2.07 -19.83 -9.04
N ASP A 147 1.88 -19.14 -7.92
CA ASP A 147 3.01 -18.54 -7.20
C ASP A 147 3.87 -19.63 -6.53
N THR A 148 5.18 -19.45 -6.61
CA THR A 148 6.10 -20.30 -5.87
C THR A 148 6.11 -19.91 -4.39
N LEU A 149 6.45 -20.86 -3.49
CA LEU A 149 6.60 -20.55 -2.06
C LEU A 149 7.58 -19.39 -1.80
N ALA A 150 8.58 -19.22 -2.66
CA ALA A 150 9.51 -18.10 -2.55
C ALA A 150 8.81 -16.75 -2.78
N ARG A 151 7.85 -16.68 -3.71
CA ARG A 151 7.11 -15.44 -4.00
C ARG A 151 6.12 -15.08 -2.89
N THR A 152 5.53 -16.08 -2.23
CA THR A 152 4.60 -15.86 -1.11
C THR A 152 5.25 -15.27 0.15
N LYS A 153 6.59 -15.24 0.19
CA LYS A 153 7.36 -14.60 1.27
C LYS A 153 7.66 -13.14 1.02
N LEU A 154 7.39 -12.65 -0.19
CA LEU A 154 7.74 -11.29 -0.58
C LEU A 154 6.71 -10.29 -0.06
N MET A 155 7.20 -9.29 0.65
CA MET A 155 6.40 -8.20 1.20
C MET A 155 6.79 -6.89 0.52
N ARG A 156 5.79 -6.07 0.16
CA ARG A 156 6.05 -4.75 -0.40
C ARG A 156 6.63 -3.83 0.67
N THR A 157 7.70 -3.11 0.33
CA THR A 157 8.26 -2.08 1.20
C THR A 157 7.18 -1.10 1.62
N ALA A 158 6.87 -1.05 2.91
CA ALA A 158 5.88 -0.13 3.46
C ALA A 158 6.42 1.30 3.43
N PRO A 159 5.61 2.29 3.02
CA PRO A 159 5.96 3.70 3.19
C PRO A 159 6.19 4.04 4.66
N LEU A 160 7.21 4.87 4.95
CA LEU A 160 7.50 5.29 6.33
C LEU A 160 6.88 6.65 6.70
N TRP A 161 6.25 7.36 5.76
CA TRP A 161 5.54 8.59 6.10
C TRP A 161 4.46 8.35 7.15
N GLY A 162 4.26 9.31 8.03
CA GLY A 162 3.25 9.24 9.08
C GLY A 162 3.52 8.16 10.13
N LEU A 163 4.78 7.74 10.34
CA LEU A 163 5.11 6.76 11.38
C LEU A 163 4.66 7.20 12.77
N HIS A 164 4.69 8.50 13.06
CA HIS A 164 4.24 9.08 14.34
C HIS A 164 2.74 8.89 14.62
N LEU A 165 1.94 8.61 13.57
CA LEU A 165 0.50 8.37 13.68
C LEU A 165 0.17 6.89 13.89
N ARG A 166 1.16 5.99 13.76
CA ARG A 166 0.92 4.54 13.78
C ARG A 166 1.17 3.96 15.16
N THR A 167 0.29 3.09 15.58
CA THR A 167 0.39 2.31 16.82
C THR A 167 0.64 0.83 16.56
N LYS A 168 0.53 0.41 15.30
CA LYS A 168 0.76 -0.97 14.85
C LYS A 168 1.66 -0.96 13.62
N PHE A 169 2.58 -1.89 13.58
CA PHE A 169 3.60 -2.04 12.56
C PHE A 169 3.63 -3.48 12.06
N MET A 170 4.28 -3.71 10.93
CA MET A 170 4.26 -4.90 10.10
C MET A 170 2.91 -5.11 9.42
N HIS A 171 2.87 -5.99 8.40
CA HIS A 171 1.66 -6.25 7.61
C HIS A 171 0.52 -6.87 8.43
N ASP A 172 0.87 -7.59 9.49
CA ASP A 172 -0.05 -8.29 10.42
C ASP A 172 -0.35 -7.48 11.70
N GLY A 173 0.26 -6.30 11.86
CA GLY A 173 0.11 -5.48 13.07
C GLY A 173 0.76 -6.07 14.33
N SER A 174 1.65 -7.04 14.18
CA SER A 174 2.25 -7.77 15.30
C SER A 174 3.17 -6.93 16.19
N GLN A 175 3.72 -5.83 15.66
CA GLN A 175 4.63 -4.97 16.39
C GLN A 175 3.92 -3.68 16.84
N THR A 176 4.26 -3.23 18.04
CA THR A 176 3.68 -2.01 18.64
C THR A 176 4.68 -0.87 18.79
N SER A 177 5.90 -1.07 18.29
CA SER A 177 6.95 -0.05 18.28
C SER A 177 7.80 -0.14 17.00
N ILE A 178 8.41 0.98 16.63
CA ILE A 178 9.32 1.03 15.47
C ILE A 178 10.52 0.12 15.71
N VAL A 179 11.10 0.14 16.91
CA VAL A 179 12.22 -0.74 17.27
C VAL A 179 11.83 -2.21 17.20
N GLY A 180 10.60 -2.56 17.64
CA GLY A 180 10.05 -3.90 17.49
C GLY A 180 9.93 -4.30 16.02
N ALA A 181 9.44 -3.39 15.17
CA ALA A 181 9.37 -3.62 13.73
C ALA A 181 10.76 -3.85 13.11
N ILE A 182 11.76 -3.02 13.47
CA ILE A 182 13.15 -3.21 13.02
C ILE A 182 13.67 -4.58 13.48
N ASN A 183 13.37 -4.98 14.70
CA ASN A 183 13.88 -6.24 15.27
C ASN A 183 13.41 -7.50 14.52
N VAL A 184 12.23 -7.47 13.91
CA VAL A 184 11.71 -8.62 13.14
C VAL A 184 12.14 -8.63 11.68
N HIS A 185 12.84 -7.60 11.22
CA HIS A 185 13.41 -7.59 9.88
C HIS A 185 14.49 -8.67 9.75
N ALA A 186 14.34 -9.57 8.80
CA ALA A 186 15.24 -10.67 8.51
C ALA A 186 15.49 -10.76 6.98
N GLY A 187 15.88 -11.92 6.47
CA GLY A 187 16.10 -12.09 5.04
C GLY A 187 17.03 -11.02 4.46
N GLN A 188 16.57 -10.32 3.43
CA GLN A 188 17.32 -9.24 2.76
C GLN A 188 17.61 -8.04 3.67
N ALA A 189 16.80 -7.82 4.71
CA ALA A 189 16.96 -6.72 5.65
C ALA A 189 17.80 -7.05 6.90
N LEU A 190 18.26 -8.31 7.04
CA LEU A 190 18.97 -8.81 8.22
C LEU A 190 20.22 -7.98 8.56
N ALA A 191 21.00 -7.60 7.56
CA ALA A 191 22.21 -6.83 7.77
C ALA A 191 21.89 -5.43 8.32
N ALA A 192 20.91 -4.74 7.74
CA ALA A 192 20.49 -3.42 8.20
C ALA A 192 19.94 -3.45 9.64
N ARG A 193 19.15 -4.48 9.98
CA ARG A 193 18.70 -4.72 11.36
C ARG A 193 19.88 -4.86 12.32
N ASN A 194 20.84 -5.72 12.01
CA ASN A 194 21.99 -5.95 12.88
C ASN A 194 22.83 -4.68 13.05
N ASN A 195 23.03 -3.91 11.97
CA ASN A 195 23.71 -2.64 12.01
C ASN A 195 22.99 -1.64 12.91
N PHE A 196 21.65 -1.58 12.87
CA PHE A 196 20.87 -0.72 13.76
C PHE A 196 21.14 -1.03 15.23
N PHE A 197 21.11 -2.30 15.62
CA PHE A 197 21.35 -2.69 17.02
C PHE A 197 22.82 -2.57 17.46
N ALA A 198 23.75 -2.40 16.52
CA ALA A 198 25.15 -2.08 16.80
C ALA A 198 25.45 -0.59 16.94
N LEU A 199 24.49 0.29 16.63
CA LEU A 199 24.65 1.74 16.76
C LEU A 199 24.75 2.18 18.22
N SER A 200 25.35 3.34 18.45
CA SER A 200 25.23 4.04 19.72
C SER A 200 23.77 4.42 20.00
N ALA A 201 23.41 4.57 21.28
CA ALA A 201 22.07 5.03 21.65
C ALA A 201 21.73 6.41 21.05
N SER A 202 22.73 7.29 20.92
CA SER A 202 22.57 8.60 20.28
C SER A 202 22.17 8.48 18.82
N ASP A 203 22.85 7.61 18.05
CA ASP A 203 22.58 7.43 16.63
C ASP A 203 21.24 6.72 16.40
N GLN A 204 20.91 5.72 17.23
CA GLN A 204 19.57 5.09 17.19
C GLN A 204 18.48 6.15 17.40
N ASN A 205 18.61 7.00 18.41
CA ASN A 205 17.64 8.05 18.72
C ASN A 205 17.54 9.08 17.60
N ALA A 206 18.66 9.55 17.04
CA ALA A 206 18.66 10.50 15.93
C ALA A 206 17.94 9.91 14.71
N MET A 207 18.23 8.65 14.36
CA MET A 207 17.59 7.95 13.25
C MET A 207 16.08 7.80 13.48
N LEU A 208 15.67 7.32 14.65
CA LEU A 208 14.25 7.12 14.98
C LEU A 208 13.49 8.45 14.97
N THR A 209 14.07 9.52 15.50
CA THR A 209 13.47 10.86 15.51
C THR A 209 13.27 11.38 14.09
N ALA A 210 14.30 11.23 13.23
CA ALA A 210 14.20 11.64 11.83
C ALA A 210 13.13 10.84 11.07
N MET A 211 13.04 9.53 11.27
CA MET A 211 12.04 8.69 10.59
C MET A 211 10.62 8.97 11.11
N GLN A 212 10.45 9.30 12.37
CA GLN A 212 9.15 9.68 12.93
C GLN A 212 8.70 11.07 12.48
N SER A 213 9.61 11.91 12.02
CA SER A 213 9.24 13.25 11.50
C SER A 213 8.66 13.22 10.09
N ASP A 214 8.89 12.16 9.31
CA ASP A 214 8.37 12.00 7.93
C ASP A 214 6.88 11.52 7.90
#